data_d6090165703a350c158ca600fc348825
#
_entry.id   d6090165703a350c158ca600fc348825
#
_cell.length_a   1.000
_cell.length_b   1.000
_cell.length_c   1.000
_cell.angle_alpha   90.00
_cell.angle_beta   90.00
_cell.angle_gamma   90.00
#
_symmetry.space_group_name_H-M   'P 1'
#
loop_
_entity.id
_entity.type
_entity.pdbx_description
1 polymer ?
#
loop_
_entity_poly.entity_id
_entity_poly.type
_entity_poly.pdbx_seq_one_letter_code
_entity_poly.pdbx_strand_id
1 'polypeptide(L)'
;DLAKIEDFLRTHYVTVDADYNTTFTQIPDGGTQTPIMDMTELRFKEITTHDILYKIYYLKLREGIGESTTRVESSFVSYKGNTFAKTTTDGVDTYTQNVFDQSSTPTWFTLEDVIRGWGEIIPEFKTGTYSSNPDGTLSFADYGAGVMFLPSGLGYFNTATGNIAAYSPLIFNFKLY
;
A
#
# COMPACT_ATOMS: atom_id res chain seq x y z
N ASP A 1 13.30 9.78 -0.66
CA ASP A 1 12.18 8.84 -0.42
C ASP A 1 12.34 7.52 -1.15
N LEU A 2 12.60 7.52 -2.47
CA LEU A 2 12.74 6.29 -3.24
C LEU A 2 13.78 5.34 -2.64
N ALA A 3 14.96 5.85 -2.32
CA ALA A 3 16.03 5.05 -1.71
C ALA A 3 15.59 4.41 -0.37
N LYS A 4 14.79 5.12 0.45
CA LYS A 4 14.23 4.57 1.70
C LYS A 4 13.24 3.44 1.43
N ILE A 5 12.38 3.60 0.42
CA ILE A 5 11.42 2.57 0.01
C ILE A 5 12.17 1.34 -0.49
N GLU A 6 13.13 1.52 -1.39
CA GLU A 6 13.91 0.40 -1.94
C GLU A 6 14.75 -0.33 -0.88
N ASP A 7 15.31 0.40 0.09
CA ASP A 7 16.02 -0.19 1.22
C ASP A 7 15.07 -1.04 2.09
N PHE A 8 13.86 -0.52 2.37
CA PHE A 8 12.82 -1.28 3.06
C PHE A 8 12.43 -2.55 2.30
N LEU A 9 12.22 -2.46 0.99
CA LEU A 9 11.85 -3.61 0.15
C LEU A 9 12.95 -4.68 0.09
N ARG A 10 14.23 -4.30 0.15
CA ARG A 10 15.36 -5.23 0.16
C ARG A 10 15.62 -5.89 1.51
N THR A 11 15.21 -5.23 2.59
CA THR A 11 15.51 -5.67 3.95
C THR A 11 14.33 -6.32 4.67
N HIS A 12 13.16 -6.33 4.06
CA HIS A 12 11.94 -6.89 4.65
C HIS A 12 11.33 -7.99 3.78
N TYR A 13 10.71 -8.95 4.44
CA TYR A 13 9.77 -9.88 3.83
C TYR A 13 8.34 -9.56 4.29
N VAL A 14 7.37 -10.05 3.55
CA VAL A 14 5.94 -9.88 3.86
C VAL A 14 5.29 -11.22 4.12
N THR A 15 4.45 -11.30 5.14
CA THR A 15 3.50 -12.38 5.34
C THR A 15 2.10 -11.88 5.00
N VAL A 16 1.33 -12.72 4.33
CA VAL A 16 -0.03 -12.41 3.87
C VAL A 16 -0.97 -13.45 4.47
N ASP A 17 -2.00 -13.03 5.19
CA ASP A 17 -3.01 -13.95 5.72
C ASP A 17 -4.10 -14.29 4.68
N ALA A 18 -5.05 -15.14 5.05
CA ALA A 18 -6.13 -15.59 4.16
C ALA A 18 -7.04 -14.43 3.70
N ASP A 19 -7.09 -13.34 4.46
CA ASP A 19 -7.88 -12.15 4.16
C ASP A 19 -7.06 -11.03 3.49
N TYR A 20 -5.84 -11.35 3.01
CA TYR A 20 -4.91 -10.41 2.39
C TYR A 20 -4.45 -9.25 3.29
N ASN A 21 -4.50 -9.43 4.62
CA ASN A 21 -3.79 -8.52 5.51
C ASN A 21 -2.31 -8.84 5.49
N THR A 22 -1.48 -7.82 5.55
CA THR A 22 -0.02 -7.97 5.43
C THR A 22 0.70 -7.56 6.70
N THR A 23 1.79 -8.26 6.97
CA THR A 23 2.75 -7.92 8.01
C THR A 23 4.14 -7.89 7.39
N PHE A 24 4.88 -6.81 7.63
CA PHE A 24 6.24 -6.60 7.13
C PHE A 24 7.22 -6.83 8.27
N THR A 25 8.19 -7.71 8.05
CA THR A 25 9.20 -8.08 9.05
C THR A 25 10.59 -7.92 8.46
N GLN A 26 11.48 -7.29 9.22
CA GLN A 26 12.87 -7.16 8.83
C GLN A 26 13.53 -8.55 8.79
N ILE A 27 14.27 -8.83 7.71
CA ILE A 27 15.01 -10.08 7.55
C ILE A 27 16.20 -10.02 8.52
N PRO A 28 16.34 -11.00 9.45
CA PRO A 28 17.49 -11.02 10.34
C PRO A 28 18.78 -11.34 9.58
N ASP A 29 19.90 -10.99 10.16
CA ASP A 29 21.22 -11.30 9.59
C ASP A 29 21.33 -12.80 9.31
N GLY A 30 21.70 -13.16 8.08
CA GLY A 30 21.77 -14.56 7.64
C GLY A 30 20.40 -15.22 7.41
N GLY A 31 19.30 -14.46 7.49
CA GLY A 31 17.95 -14.94 7.17
C GLY A 31 17.83 -15.38 5.71
N THR A 32 16.91 -16.33 5.45
CA THR A 32 16.66 -16.92 4.12
C THR A 32 15.32 -16.52 3.52
N GLN A 33 14.59 -15.61 4.18
CA GLN A 33 13.31 -15.12 3.68
C GLN A 33 13.51 -14.32 2.39
N THR A 34 12.58 -14.45 1.45
CA THR A 34 12.61 -13.70 0.20
C THR A 34 12.32 -12.21 0.48
N PRO A 35 13.24 -11.29 0.16
CA PRO A 35 12.94 -9.87 0.23
C PRO A 35 11.76 -9.48 -0.64
N ILE A 36 11.00 -8.47 -0.23
CA ILE A 36 9.88 -7.97 -1.03
C ILE A 36 10.36 -7.54 -2.42
N MET A 37 11.57 -6.98 -2.52
CA MET A 37 12.17 -6.55 -3.79
C MET A 37 12.29 -7.68 -4.81
N ASP A 38 12.44 -8.93 -4.36
CA ASP A 38 12.63 -10.11 -5.21
C ASP A 38 11.34 -10.91 -5.45
N MET A 39 10.20 -10.42 -4.95
CA MET A 39 8.91 -11.10 -5.15
C MET A 39 8.40 -10.95 -6.58
N THR A 40 7.83 -12.02 -7.11
CA THR A 40 7.23 -12.03 -8.47
C THR A 40 5.96 -11.18 -8.58
N GLU A 41 5.31 -10.90 -7.46
CA GLU A 41 4.12 -10.05 -7.34
C GLU A 41 4.45 -8.56 -7.32
N LEU A 42 5.72 -8.19 -7.10
CA LEU A 42 6.14 -6.79 -7.07
C LEU A 42 6.09 -6.18 -8.47
N ARG A 43 5.48 -5.02 -8.56
CA ARG A 43 5.38 -4.18 -9.76
C ARG A 43 5.82 -2.77 -9.40
N PHE A 44 6.03 -1.95 -10.42
CA PHE A 44 6.20 -0.51 -10.25
C PHE A 44 5.49 0.26 -11.33
N LYS A 45 5.16 1.50 -11.02
CA LYS A 45 4.63 2.49 -11.95
C LYS A 45 5.42 3.77 -11.81
N GLU A 46 5.78 4.36 -12.94
CA GLU A 46 6.46 5.65 -12.99
C GLU A 46 5.47 6.73 -13.45
N ILE A 47 5.46 7.83 -12.74
CA ILE A 47 4.63 8.99 -13.09
C ILE A 47 5.45 10.27 -12.96
N THR A 48 5.19 11.22 -13.84
CA THR A 48 5.78 12.56 -13.75
C THR A 48 4.72 13.55 -13.31
N THR A 49 5.01 14.31 -12.27
CA THR A 49 4.15 15.39 -11.79
C THR A 49 5.02 16.55 -11.29
N HIS A 50 4.67 17.80 -11.68
CA HIS A 50 5.47 18.99 -11.38
C HIS A 50 6.96 18.83 -11.77
N ASP A 51 7.21 18.25 -12.94
CA ASP A 51 8.54 17.95 -13.49
C ASP A 51 9.41 17.01 -12.62
N ILE A 52 8.79 16.29 -11.67
CA ILE A 52 9.43 15.28 -10.83
C ILE A 52 8.95 13.90 -11.25
N LEU A 53 9.89 13.00 -11.55
CA LEU A 53 9.62 11.59 -11.79
C LEU A 53 9.50 10.85 -10.47
N TYR A 54 8.36 10.24 -10.22
CA TYR A 54 8.11 9.37 -9.09
C TYR A 54 7.99 7.92 -9.53
N LYS A 55 8.56 7.02 -8.75
CA LYS A 55 8.40 5.57 -8.90
C LYS A 55 7.63 5.04 -7.71
N ILE A 56 6.50 4.39 -7.98
CA ILE A 56 5.64 3.76 -7.00
C ILE A 56 5.82 2.27 -7.13
N TYR A 57 6.23 1.59 -6.06
CA TYR A 57 6.19 0.15 -5.98
C TYR A 57 4.86 -0.33 -5.42
N TYR A 58 4.37 -1.47 -5.93
CA TYR A 58 3.18 -2.10 -5.39
C TYR A 58 3.22 -3.62 -5.53
N LEU A 59 2.67 -4.33 -4.54
CA LEU A 59 2.45 -5.76 -4.58
C LEU A 59 1.04 -6.04 -5.09
N LYS A 60 0.94 -6.79 -6.18
CA LYS A 60 -0.34 -7.27 -6.70
C LYS A 60 -0.63 -8.64 -6.12
N LEU A 61 -1.22 -8.68 -4.91
CA LEU A 61 -1.53 -9.92 -4.19
C LEU A 61 -2.70 -10.67 -4.83
N ARG A 62 -3.71 -9.93 -5.28
CA ARG A 62 -4.82 -10.41 -6.10
C ARG A 62 -5.32 -9.27 -7.00
N GLU A 63 -5.46 -9.54 -8.29
CA GLU A 63 -5.91 -8.50 -9.23
C GLU A 63 -7.37 -8.10 -9.02
N GLY A 64 -8.24 -9.03 -8.66
CA GLY A 64 -9.69 -8.92 -8.73
C GLY A 64 -10.24 -9.41 -10.06
N ILE A 65 -11.53 -9.74 -10.10
CA ILE A 65 -12.19 -10.29 -11.30
C ILE A 65 -13.26 -9.36 -11.89
N GLY A 66 -13.58 -8.27 -11.19
CA GLY A 66 -14.60 -7.31 -11.61
C GLY A 66 -14.05 -6.25 -12.56
N GLU A 67 -14.48 -5.03 -12.38
CA GLU A 67 -14.12 -3.90 -13.23
C GLU A 67 -12.94 -3.11 -12.67
N SER A 68 -12.17 -2.50 -13.56
CA SER A 68 -11.14 -1.52 -13.19
C SER A 68 -11.78 -0.15 -13.06
N THR A 69 -11.32 0.64 -12.10
CA THR A 69 -11.74 2.03 -11.94
C THR A 69 -10.76 2.98 -12.65
N THR A 70 -11.18 4.21 -12.86
CA THR A 70 -10.32 5.30 -13.33
C THR A 70 -9.86 6.17 -12.15
N ARG A 71 -8.89 7.05 -12.40
CA ARG A 71 -8.34 7.99 -11.38
C ARG A 71 -9.35 8.95 -10.79
N VAL A 72 -10.50 9.15 -11.44
CA VAL A 72 -11.52 10.15 -11.09
C VAL A 72 -12.77 9.52 -10.52
N GLU A 73 -12.84 8.20 -10.48
CA GLU A 73 -13.99 7.47 -9.97
C GLU A 73 -13.90 7.22 -8.47
N SER A 74 -15.03 6.87 -7.88
CA SER A 74 -15.10 6.42 -6.49
C SER A 74 -14.82 4.92 -6.42
N SER A 75 -14.09 4.51 -5.40
CA SER A 75 -13.73 3.12 -5.13
C SER A 75 -14.13 2.73 -3.72
N PHE A 76 -14.64 1.53 -3.56
CA PHE A 76 -15.04 0.97 -2.27
C PHE A 76 -13.89 0.12 -1.71
N VAL A 77 -13.24 0.62 -0.67
CA VAL A 77 -11.97 0.06 -0.17
C VAL A 77 -11.96 -0.11 1.34
N SER A 78 -11.25 -1.14 1.81
CA SER A 78 -10.73 -1.20 3.16
C SER A 78 -9.20 -1.08 3.12
N TYR A 79 -8.59 -0.55 4.17
CA TYR A 79 -7.16 -0.28 4.14
C TYR A 79 -6.53 -0.17 5.52
N LYS A 80 -5.20 -0.30 5.54
CA LYS A 80 -4.32 0.03 6.66
C LYS A 80 -3.12 0.79 6.15
N GLY A 81 -2.91 2.00 6.66
CA GLY A 81 -1.81 2.89 6.31
C GLY A 81 -0.74 2.91 7.39
N ASN A 82 0.51 2.69 7.00
CA ASN A 82 1.68 2.72 7.86
C ASN A 82 2.71 3.73 7.36
N THR A 83 3.38 4.40 8.30
CA THR A 83 4.70 5.00 8.04
C THR A 83 5.78 4.03 8.45
N PHE A 84 7.00 4.23 7.96
CA PHE A 84 8.18 3.56 8.48
C PHE A 84 9.35 4.53 8.59
N ALA A 85 10.22 4.28 9.56
CA ALA A 85 11.45 5.01 9.78
C ALA A 85 12.60 4.05 10.05
N LYS A 86 13.77 4.38 9.52
CA LYS A 86 15.02 3.64 9.75
C LYS A 86 15.86 4.40 10.77
N THR A 87 16.38 3.68 11.74
CA THR A 87 17.36 4.19 12.71
C THR A 87 18.60 3.29 12.67
N THR A 88 19.78 3.88 12.60
CA THR A 88 21.05 3.14 12.65
C THR A 88 21.71 3.43 14.00
N THR A 89 21.94 2.39 14.79
CA THR A 89 22.64 2.48 16.08
C THR A 89 23.80 1.46 16.08
N ASP A 90 25.00 1.92 16.33
CA ASP A 90 26.21 1.09 16.34
C ASP A 90 26.41 0.25 15.05
N GLY A 91 26.00 0.83 13.90
CA GLY A 91 26.07 0.17 12.60
C GLY A 91 24.94 -0.83 12.33
N VAL A 92 24.00 -0.99 13.24
CA VAL A 92 22.83 -1.86 13.07
C VAL A 92 21.61 -1.04 12.68
N ASP A 93 20.99 -1.41 11.56
CA ASP A 93 19.77 -0.80 11.07
C ASP A 93 18.54 -1.45 11.69
N THR A 94 17.66 -0.63 12.25
CA THR A 94 16.34 -1.03 12.75
C THR A 94 15.26 -0.20 12.10
N TYR A 95 14.11 -0.83 11.88
CA TYR A 95 12.95 -0.16 11.27
C TYR A 95 11.78 -0.14 12.24
N THR A 96 11.20 1.04 12.40
CA THR A 96 9.97 1.23 13.16
C THR A 96 8.82 1.48 12.18
N GLN A 97 7.72 0.75 12.36
CA GLN A 97 6.51 0.91 11.56
C GLN A 97 5.38 1.38 12.48
N ASN A 98 4.67 2.42 12.06
CA ASN A 98 3.56 2.97 12.82
C ASN A 98 2.31 3.06 11.96
N VAL A 99 1.20 2.49 12.45
CA VAL A 99 -0.12 2.67 11.83
C VAL A 99 -0.56 4.10 12.08
N PHE A 100 -0.92 4.84 11.04
CA PHE A 100 -1.42 6.20 11.16
C PHE A 100 -2.90 6.32 10.84
N ASP A 101 -3.44 5.40 10.03
CA ASP A 101 -4.85 5.37 9.65
C ASP A 101 -5.25 3.98 9.17
N GLN A 102 -6.50 3.59 9.42
CA GLN A 102 -7.04 2.32 8.93
C GLN A 102 -8.57 2.31 8.94
N SER A 103 -9.16 1.56 8.00
CA SER A 103 -10.55 1.18 8.03
C SER A 103 -10.70 -0.27 7.61
N SER A 104 -11.08 -1.14 8.53
CA SER A 104 -11.40 -2.53 8.24
C SER A 104 -12.79 -2.70 7.61
N THR A 105 -13.68 -1.73 7.86
CA THR A 105 -14.97 -1.64 7.18
C THR A 105 -14.77 -0.91 5.87
N PRO A 106 -15.23 -1.48 4.72
CA PRO A 106 -15.11 -0.83 3.44
C PRO A 106 -15.77 0.56 3.44
N THR A 107 -15.10 1.54 2.85
CA THR A 107 -15.54 2.92 2.72
C THR A 107 -15.33 3.42 1.30
N TRP A 108 -16.11 4.41 0.89
CA TRP A 108 -15.98 5.02 -0.42
C TRP A 108 -14.89 6.09 -0.43
N PHE A 109 -13.96 5.96 -1.36
CA PHE A 109 -12.96 6.97 -1.70
C PHE A 109 -13.27 7.53 -3.09
N THR A 110 -13.46 8.85 -3.18
CA THR A 110 -13.35 9.56 -4.45
C THR A 110 -11.87 9.76 -4.72
N LEU A 111 -11.33 9.11 -5.74
CA LEU A 111 -9.88 9.04 -5.96
C LEU A 111 -9.23 10.39 -6.27
N GLU A 112 -10.01 11.39 -6.69
CA GLU A 112 -9.54 12.78 -6.84
C GLU A 112 -9.36 13.51 -5.51
N ASP A 113 -10.10 13.11 -4.46
CA ASP A 113 -10.15 13.82 -3.17
C ASP A 113 -9.15 13.25 -2.15
N VAL A 114 -8.53 12.11 -2.45
CA VAL A 114 -7.52 11.48 -1.59
C VAL A 114 -6.10 11.76 -2.10
N ILE A 115 -5.09 11.38 -1.31
CA ILE A 115 -3.70 11.55 -1.73
C ILE A 115 -3.46 10.86 -3.09
N ARG A 116 -2.63 11.48 -3.92
CA ARG A 116 -2.50 11.12 -5.34
C ARG A 116 -2.12 9.65 -5.57
N GLY A 117 -1.36 9.05 -4.67
CA GLY A 117 -0.95 7.64 -4.79
C GLY A 117 -2.12 6.67 -4.97
N TRP A 118 -3.27 6.94 -4.35
CA TRP A 118 -4.48 6.14 -4.50
C TRP A 118 -5.00 6.16 -5.95
N GLY A 119 -5.15 7.34 -6.53
CA GLY A 119 -5.58 7.51 -7.91
C GLY A 119 -4.63 6.90 -8.94
N GLU A 120 -3.36 6.71 -8.59
CA GLU A 120 -2.38 6.10 -9.48
C GLU A 120 -2.36 4.57 -9.39
N ILE A 121 -2.62 3.99 -8.22
CA ILE A 121 -2.45 2.55 -7.99
C ILE A 121 -3.76 1.77 -8.03
N ILE A 122 -4.87 2.30 -7.51
CA ILE A 122 -6.15 1.58 -7.53
C ILE A 122 -6.57 1.14 -8.95
N PRO A 123 -6.38 1.95 -10.02
CA PRO A 123 -6.68 1.52 -11.38
C PRO A 123 -5.87 0.32 -11.92
N GLU A 124 -4.78 -0.05 -11.26
CA GLU A 124 -4.01 -1.25 -11.59
C GLU A 124 -4.67 -2.55 -11.10
N PHE A 125 -5.78 -2.44 -10.36
CA PHE A 125 -6.55 -3.53 -9.78
C PHE A 125 -7.97 -3.52 -10.31
N LYS A 126 -8.70 -4.58 -10.01
CA LYS A 126 -10.12 -4.74 -10.32
C LYS A 126 -10.90 -4.99 -9.04
N THR A 127 -12.17 -4.62 -9.06
CA THR A 127 -13.12 -4.96 -8.00
C THR A 127 -13.36 -6.47 -7.95
N GLY A 128 -14.15 -6.92 -6.99
CA GLY A 128 -14.62 -8.29 -6.91
C GLY A 128 -16.09 -8.44 -7.29
N THR A 129 -16.68 -9.47 -6.74
CA THR A 129 -18.12 -9.72 -6.76
C THR A 129 -18.70 -9.55 -5.38
N TYR A 130 -20.00 -9.34 -5.30
CA TYR A 130 -20.73 -9.32 -4.03
C TYR A 130 -22.02 -10.11 -4.10
N SER A 131 -22.50 -10.57 -2.96
CA SER A 131 -23.80 -11.19 -2.78
C SER A 131 -24.49 -10.62 -1.54
N SER A 132 -25.82 -10.52 -1.61
CA SER A 132 -26.63 -10.08 -0.47
C SER A 132 -26.96 -11.27 0.43
N ASN A 133 -26.74 -11.09 1.72
CA ASN A 133 -27.10 -12.06 2.73
C ASN A 133 -28.56 -11.90 3.19
N PRO A 134 -29.20 -12.92 3.78
CA PRO A 134 -30.58 -12.82 4.26
C PRO A 134 -30.81 -11.74 5.34
N ASP A 135 -29.76 -11.36 6.07
CA ASP A 135 -29.77 -10.30 7.10
C ASP A 135 -29.59 -8.89 6.54
N GLY A 136 -29.47 -8.75 5.20
CA GLY A 136 -29.27 -7.48 4.51
C GLY A 136 -27.80 -7.02 4.43
N THR A 137 -26.85 -7.80 4.96
CA THR A 137 -25.41 -7.50 4.78
C THR A 137 -24.92 -7.97 3.42
N LEU A 138 -23.73 -7.48 3.01
CA LEU A 138 -23.07 -7.89 1.78
C LEU A 138 -21.85 -8.75 2.10
N SER A 139 -21.68 -9.82 1.33
CA SER A 139 -20.45 -10.61 1.29
C SER A 139 -19.70 -10.31 0.00
N PHE A 140 -18.41 -10.05 0.12
CA PHE A 140 -17.52 -9.75 -1.02
C PHE A 140 -16.60 -10.93 -1.30
N ALA A 141 -16.39 -11.23 -2.58
CA ALA A 141 -15.50 -12.29 -3.03
C ALA A 141 -14.64 -11.80 -4.20
N ASP A 142 -13.50 -12.45 -4.40
CA ASP A 142 -12.60 -12.24 -5.54
C ASP A 142 -12.20 -10.77 -5.79
N TYR A 143 -12.23 -9.95 -4.74
CA TYR A 143 -11.85 -8.53 -4.77
C TYR A 143 -10.35 -8.34 -4.99
N GLY A 144 -9.95 -7.18 -5.53
CA GLY A 144 -8.56 -6.80 -5.67
C GLY A 144 -7.91 -6.58 -4.30
N ALA A 145 -6.65 -7.02 -4.16
CA ALA A 145 -5.92 -6.84 -2.91
C ALA A 145 -4.44 -6.58 -3.20
N GLY A 146 -3.87 -5.62 -2.50
CA GLY A 146 -2.47 -5.25 -2.72
C GLY A 146 -1.88 -4.39 -1.62
N VAL A 147 -0.63 -4.02 -1.86
CA VAL A 147 0.12 -3.07 -1.06
C VAL A 147 0.75 -2.04 -1.98
N MET A 148 0.70 -0.77 -1.64
CA MET A 148 1.44 0.27 -2.34
C MET A 148 2.44 0.95 -1.40
N PHE A 149 3.62 1.25 -1.95
CA PHE A 149 4.72 1.94 -1.28
C PHE A 149 4.87 3.30 -1.95
N LEU A 150 4.37 4.34 -1.29
CA LEU A 150 4.25 5.68 -1.84
C LEU A 150 5.39 6.57 -1.37
N PRO A 151 6.11 7.24 -2.29
CA PRO A 151 6.98 8.34 -1.90
C PRO A 151 6.14 9.50 -1.36
N SER A 152 6.71 10.28 -0.45
CA SER A 152 6.00 11.37 0.24
C SER A 152 5.36 12.39 -0.70
N GLY A 153 5.97 12.65 -1.85
CA GLY A 153 5.44 13.59 -2.84
C GLY A 153 4.12 13.16 -3.50
N LEU A 154 3.71 11.90 -3.34
CA LEU A 154 2.41 11.38 -3.78
C LEU A 154 1.47 11.09 -2.58
N GLY A 155 1.92 11.41 -1.37
CA GLY A 155 1.20 11.38 -0.12
C GLY A 155 1.03 12.79 0.46
N TYR A 156 1.54 13.02 1.67
CA TYR A 156 1.41 14.30 2.40
C TYR A 156 2.59 15.27 2.18
N PHE A 157 3.60 14.87 1.42
CA PHE A 157 4.78 15.63 1.03
C PHE A 157 5.49 16.30 2.22
N ASN A 158 5.57 17.64 2.22
CA ASN A 158 6.26 18.44 3.23
C ASN A 158 5.39 18.83 4.42
N THR A 159 4.15 18.39 4.45
CA THR A 159 3.21 18.73 5.52
C THR A 159 3.14 17.58 6.53
N ALA A 160 3.49 17.85 7.78
CA ALA A 160 3.22 16.91 8.87
C ALA A 160 1.71 16.85 9.12
N THR A 161 1.15 15.64 9.16
CA THR A 161 -0.29 15.43 9.32
C THR A 161 -0.52 14.36 10.38
N GLY A 162 -1.13 14.74 11.49
CA GLY A 162 -1.31 13.83 12.62
C GLY A 162 0.03 13.25 13.10
N ASN A 163 0.14 11.94 13.06
CA ASN A 163 1.36 11.20 13.44
C ASN A 163 2.32 10.96 12.27
N ILE A 164 2.07 11.55 11.09
CA ILE A 164 2.93 11.44 9.91
C ILE A 164 3.87 12.63 9.89
N ALA A 165 5.17 12.39 9.99
CA ALA A 165 6.17 13.44 9.82
C ALA A 165 6.26 13.89 8.36
N ALA A 166 6.69 15.12 8.13
CA ALA A 166 6.98 15.60 6.78
C ALA A 166 7.99 14.67 6.07
N TYR A 167 7.85 14.53 4.76
CA TYR A 167 8.69 13.66 3.91
C TYR A 167 8.72 12.19 4.31
N SER A 168 7.62 11.69 4.92
CA SER A 168 7.49 10.26 5.24
C SER A 168 6.96 9.48 4.03
N PRO A 169 7.64 8.42 3.61
CA PRO A 169 7.04 7.44 2.70
C PRO A 169 5.93 6.66 3.40
N LEU A 170 4.93 6.25 2.66
CA LEU A 170 3.73 5.59 3.16
C LEU A 170 3.60 4.18 2.59
N ILE A 171 3.07 3.27 3.39
CA ILE A 171 2.69 1.92 2.97
C ILE A 171 1.19 1.77 3.22
N PHE A 172 0.44 1.39 2.18
CA PHE A 172 -0.96 1.04 2.32
C PHE A 172 -1.20 -0.38 1.87
N ASN A 173 -1.66 -1.22 2.78
CA ASN A 173 -2.32 -2.48 2.45
C ASN A 173 -3.79 -2.20 2.23
N PHE A 174 -4.35 -2.60 1.11
CA PHE A 174 -5.73 -2.30 0.73
C PHE A 174 -6.43 -3.48 0.06
N LYS A 175 -7.77 -3.42 0.10
CA LYS A 175 -8.68 -4.32 -0.62
C LYS A 175 -9.67 -3.46 -1.38
N LEU A 176 -9.93 -3.80 -2.65
CA LEU A 176 -10.82 -3.10 -3.57
C LEU A 176 -12.03 -3.98 -3.87
N TYR A 177 -13.19 -3.58 -3.34
CA TYR A 177 -14.44 -4.35 -3.42
C TYR A 177 -15.32 -3.99 -4.61
#